data_afc96c0c042385b4289c97ed6f681373
#
_entry.id   afc96c0c042385b4289c97ed6f681373
#
_cell.length_a   1.000
_cell.length_b   1.000
_cell.length_c   1.000
_cell.angle_alpha   90.00
_cell.angle_beta   90.00
_cell.angle_gamma   90.00
#
_symmetry.space_group_name_H-M   'P 1'
#
loop_
_entity.id
_entity.type
_entity.pdbx_description
1 polymer ?
#
loop_
_entity_poly.entity_id
_entity_poly.type
_entity_poly.pdbx_seq_one_letter_code
_entity_poly.pdbx_strand_id
1 'polypeptide(L)'
;SPEETIAFGQRLAGFLKPPCIVLLEGDLGSGKTMLVKGIAAGLGAAAQDEVTSPSFTLVHQYGGGLGGLPGMQSKPGVVHVDLYRIENPREIESLGLDEFFSGNSTVLIEWGERLPQPPPGRLVRIRIETAGEFERRIVVENVFERAGPA
;
A
#
# COMPACT_ATOMS: atom_id res chain seq x y z
N SER A 1 -11.22 7.75 -14.56
CA SER A 1 -11.52 6.38 -14.99
C SER A 1 -10.60 5.39 -14.27
N PRO A 2 -11.01 4.13 -14.16
CA PRO A 2 -10.15 3.12 -13.55
C PRO A 2 -8.78 3.01 -14.22
N GLU A 3 -8.72 3.10 -15.53
CA GLU A 3 -7.48 3.03 -16.30
C GLU A 3 -6.56 4.19 -15.98
N GLU A 4 -7.11 5.38 -15.81
CA GLU A 4 -6.32 6.56 -15.43
C GLU A 4 -5.78 6.44 -14.01
N THR A 5 -6.55 5.88 -13.10
CA THR A 5 -6.11 5.64 -11.73
C THR A 5 -4.98 4.62 -11.69
N ILE A 6 -5.07 3.55 -12.47
CA ILE A 6 -4.00 2.57 -12.59
C ILE A 6 -2.74 3.20 -13.17
N ALA A 7 -2.88 3.99 -14.22
CA ALA A 7 -1.74 4.67 -14.84
C ALA A 7 -1.07 5.64 -13.88
N PHE A 8 -1.85 6.36 -13.09
CA PHE A 8 -1.31 7.23 -12.05
C PHE A 8 -0.51 6.44 -11.02
N GLY A 9 -1.04 5.29 -10.58
CA GLY A 9 -0.34 4.41 -9.64
C GLY A 9 0.99 3.91 -10.19
N GLN A 10 1.04 3.57 -11.47
CA GLN A 10 2.28 3.13 -12.10
C GLN A 10 3.34 4.24 -12.08
N ARG A 11 2.94 5.47 -12.35
CA ARG A 11 3.85 6.63 -12.30
C ARG A 11 4.30 6.91 -10.87
N LEU A 12 3.36 6.83 -9.93
CA LEU A 12 3.66 7.06 -8.53
C LEU A 12 4.67 6.06 -7.98
N ALA A 13 4.63 4.83 -8.46
CA ALA A 13 5.55 3.78 -8.03
C ALA A 13 7.01 4.18 -8.19
N GLY A 14 7.33 5.01 -9.19
CA GLY A 14 8.68 5.51 -9.40
C GLY A 14 9.20 6.39 -8.26
N PHE A 15 8.30 6.94 -7.46
CA PHE A 15 8.65 7.79 -6.32
C PHE A 15 8.62 7.04 -4.98
N LEU A 16 8.14 5.80 -4.98
CA LEU A 16 8.03 4.99 -3.77
C LEU A 16 9.25 4.09 -3.66
N LYS A 17 10.21 4.51 -2.85
CA LYS A 17 11.43 3.73 -2.62
C LYS A 17 11.26 2.86 -1.38
N PRO A 18 11.35 1.54 -1.50
CA PRO A 18 11.28 0.67 -0.34
C PRO A 18 12.46 0.91 0.62
N PRO A 19 12.28 0.74 1.93
CA PRO A 19 11.01 0.47 2.60
C PRO A 19 10.14 1.73 2.67
N CYS A 20 8.86 1.55 2.45
CA CYS A 20 7.92 2.67 2.44
C CYS A 20 6.54 2.16 2.85
N ILE A 21 5.81 2.95 3.63
CA ILE A 21 4.45 2.64 4.03
C ILE A 21 3.52 3.66 3.39
N VAL A 22 2.51 3.17 2.69
CA VAL A 22 1.54 4.02 2.00
C VAL A 22 0.17 3.81 2.64
N LEU A 23 -0.40 4.88 3.16
CA LEU A 23 -1.77 4.87 3.66
C LEU A 23 -2.71 5.36 2.57
N LEU A 24 -3.66 4.51 2.21
CA LEU A 24 -4.65 4.81 1.18
C LEU A 24 -5.97 5.18 1.86
N GLU A 25 -6.41 6.40 1.66
CA GLU A 25 -7.64 6.93 2.23
C GLU A 25 -8.64 7.25 1.13
N GLY A 26 -9.91 7.03 1.40
CA GLY A 26 -10.99 7.32 0.48
C GLY A 26 -12.19 6.45 0.76
N ASP A 27 -13.35 6.88 0.30
CA ASP A 27 -14.59 6.13 0.49
C ASP A 27 -14.59 4.82 -0.30
N LEU A 28 -15.50 3.92 0.05
CA LEU A 28 -15.73 2.71 -0.73
C LEU A 28 -16.05 3.10 -2.17
N GLY A 29 -15.43 2.40 -3.11
CA GLY A 29 -15.63 2.67 -4.52
C GLY A 29 -14.88 3.87 -5.06
N SER A 30 -14.00 4.49 -4.26
CA SER A 30 -13.20 5.64 -4.71
C SER A 30 -12.08 5.27 -5.70
N GLY A 31 -11.68 4.01 -5.73
CA GLY A 31 -10.62 3.55 -6.62
C GLY A 31 -9.33 3.14 -5.92
N LYS A 32 -9.36 2.92 -4.61
CA LYS A 32 -8.15 2.53 -3.86
C LYS A 32 -7.51 1.25 -4.41
N THR A 33 -8.32 0.23 -4.71
CA THR A 33 -7.81 -1.02 -5.27
C THR A 33 -7.20 -0.82 -6.65
N MET A 34 -7.79 0.05 -7.47
CA MET A 34 -7.23 0.37 -8.79
C MET A 34 -5.87 1.04 -8.66
N LEU A 35 -5.73 1.90 -7.67
CA LEU A 35 -4.44 2.54 -7.40
C LEU A 35 -3.39 1.51 -6.96
N VAL A 36 -3.77 0.57 -6.11
CA VAL A 36 -2.89 -0.52 -5.68
C VAL A 36 -2.43 -1.35 -6.87
N LYS A 37 -3.35 -1.67 -7.80
CA LYS A 37 -2.99 -2.39 -9.03
C LYS A 37 -1.90 -1.66 -9.82
N GLY A 38 -2.04 -0.35 -9.96
CA GLY A 38 -1.07 0.48 -10.67
C GLY A 38 0.27 0.51 -9.94
N ILE A 39 0.27 0.71 -8.64
CA ILE A 39 1.50 0.76 -7.84
C ILE A 39 2.24 -0.58 -7.89
N ALA A 40 1.53 -1.68 -7.68
CA ALA A 40 2.14 -3.01 -7.71
C ALA A 40 2.75 -3.33 -9.08
N ALA A 41 2.04 -2.99 -10.15
CA ALA A 41 2.55 -3.17 -11.50
C ALA A 41 3.77 -2.29 -11.76
N GLY A 42 3.73 -1.03 -11.33
CA GLY A 42 4.82 -0.08 -11.50
C GLY A 42 6.08 -0.49 -10.72
N LEU A 43 5.91 -1.15 -9.59
CA LEU A 43 7.02 -1.68 -8.80
C LEU A 43 7.50 -3.05 -9.33
N GLY A 44 6.82 -3.61 -10.31
CA GLY A 44 7.17 -4.93 -10.84
C GLY A 44 6.87 -6.09 -9.90
N ALA A 45 6.01 -5.87 -8.91
CA ALA A 45 5.69 -6.88 -7.91
C ALA A 45 4.60 -7.84 -8.38
N ALA A 46 3.63 -7.36 -9.17
CA ALA A 46 2.52 -8.16 -9.68
C ALA A 46 1.95 -7.53 -10.93
N ALA A 47 1.35 -8.35 -11.80
CA ALA A 47 0.57 -7.85 -12.91
C ALA A 47 -0.73 -7.25 -12.37
N GLN A 48 -1.34 -6.33 -13.12
CA GLN A 48 -2.56 -5.64 -12.69
C GLN A 48 -3.70 -6.61 -12.36
N ASP A 49 -3.85 -7.67 -13.15
CA ASP A 49 -4.91 -8.65 -12.98
C ASP A 49 -4.67 -9.60 -11.81
N GLU A 50 -3.45 -9.66 -11.28
CA GLU A 50 -3.14 -10.46 -10.09
C GLU A 50 -3.58 -9.79 -8.79
N VAL A 51 -3.74 -8.47 -8.80
CA VAL A 51 -4.06 -7.70 -7.61
C VAL A 51 -5.55 -7.71 -7.36
N THR A 52 -5.95 -8.21 -6.18
CA THR A 52 -7.33 -8.21 -5.73
C THR A 52 -7.40 -7.60 -4.32
N SER A 53 -8.59 -7.18 -3.91
CA SER A 53 -8.77 -6.64 -2.56
C SER A 53 -8.66 -7.77 -1.54
N PRO A 54 -7.84 -7.62 -0.48
CA PRO A 54 -7.71 -8.63 0.56
C PRO A 54 -8.84 -8.53 1.60
N SER A 55 -10.10 -8.51 1.15
CA SER A 55 -11.26 -8.27 2.01
C SER A 55 -11.47 -9.35 3.08
N PHE A 56 -11.07 -10.58 2.81
CA PHE A 56 -11.24 -11.69 3.74
C PHE A 56 -9.95 -12.08 4.44
N THR A 57 -8.84 -12.08 3.71
CA THR A 57 -7.54 -12.45 4.25
C THR A 57 -6.84 -11.29 4.95
N LEU A 58 -7.27 -10.06 4.71
CA LEU A 58 -6.76 -8.80 5.23
C LEU A 58 -5.36 -8.43 4.73
N VAL A 59 -4.54 -9.37 4.35
CA VAL A 59 -3.17 -9.13 3.88
C VAL A 59 -2.88 -9.98 2.64
N HIS A 60 -2.41 -9.33 1.57
CA HIS A 60 -1.87 -9.99 0.40
C HIS A 60 -0.42 -9.57 0.19
N GLN A 61 0.43 -10.50 -0.15
CA GLN A 61 1.84 -10.23 -0.48
C GLN A 61 2.08 -10.52 -1.95
N TYR A 62 2.76 -9.59 -2.63
CA TYR A 62 3.09 -9.71 -4.04
C TYR A 62 4.59 -9.52 -4.22
N GLY A 63 5.19 -10.29 -5.09
CA GLY A 63 6.62 -10.20 -5.36
C GLY A 63 7.46 -10.53 -4.14
N GLY A 64 8.62 -9.89 -4.01
CA GLY A 64 9.51 -10.12 -2.88
C GLY A 64 10.08 -11.51 -2.87
N GLY A 65 10.18 -12.13 -4.03
CA GLY A 65 10.68 -13.49 -4.15
C GLY A 65 12.02 -13.65 -3.46
N LEU A 66 12.08 -14.60 -2.56
CA LEU A 66 13.33 -15.04 -2.00
C LEU A 66 14.21 -15.46 -3.17
N GLY A 67 15.29 -14.71 -3.39
CA GLY A 67 16.31 -15.17 -4.29
C GLY A 67 16.87 -16.45 -3.73
N GLY A 68 16.15 -17.55 -3.94
CA GLY A 68 16.57 -18.85 -3.44
C GLY A 68 17.75 -19.43 -4.19
N LEU A 69 18.20 -18.77 -5.25
CA LEU A 69 19.35 -19.21 -6.02
C LEU A 69 20.55 -18.31 -5.75
N PRO A 70 21.75 -18.88 -5.63
CA PRO A 70 22.97 -18.09 -5.44
C PRO A 70 23.12 -17.05 -6.54
N GLY A 71 23.34 -15.80 -6.15
CA GLY A 71 23.52 -14.70 -7.08
C GLY A 71 22.25 -13.96 -7.47
N MET A 72 21.07 -14.42 -7.05
CA MET A 72 19.82 -13.69 -7.25
C MET A 72 19.56 -12.78 -6.06
N GLN A 73 19.42 -11.48 -6.33
CA GLN A 73 19.02 -10.52 -5.32
C GLN A 73 17.53 -10.64 -5.06
N SER A 74 17.13 -10.60 -3.80
CA SER A 74 15.73 -10.51 -3.44
C SER A 74 15.18 -9.14 -3.89
N LYS A 75 14.12 -9.16 -4.69
CA LYS A 75 13.44 -7.93 -5.07
C LYS A 75 12.50 -7.53 -3.96
N PRO A 76 12.42 -6.22 -3.62
CA PRO A 76 11.41 -5.74 -2.68
C PRO A 76 10.03 -6.09 -3.19
N GLY A 77 9.19 -6.55 -2.29
CA GLY A 77 7.80 -6.89 -2.60
C GLY A 77 6.84 -5.80 -2.20
N VAL A 78 5.58 -6.08 -2.43
CA VAL A 78 4.46 -5.24 -2.01
C VAL A 78 3.60 -6.02 -1.03
N VAL A 79 3.24 -5.40 0.08
CA VAL A 79 2.29 -5.96 1.04
C VAL A 79 1.04 -5.08 0.98
N HIS A 80 -0.09 -5.66 0.62
CA HIS A 80 -1.36 -4.95 0.54
C HIS A 80 -2.23 -5.37 1.73
N VAL A 81 -2.61 -4.40 2.55
CA VAL A 81 -3.40 -4.60 3.76
C VAL A 81 -4.71 -3.85 3.63
N ASP A 82 -5.82 -4.51 3.99
CA ASP A 82 -7.13 -3.87 4.02
C ASP A 82 -7.75 -4.07 5.41
N LEU A 83 -7.91 -2.98 6.13
CA LEU A 83 -8.43 -3.01 7.50
C LEU A 83 -9.92 -2.67 7.58
N TYR A 84 -10.62 -2.63 6.45
CA TYR A 84 -12.03 -2.24 6.42
C TYR A 84 -12.91 -3.07 7.35
N ARG A 85 -12.68 -4.39 7.41
CA ARG A 85 -13.50 -5.31 8.20
C ARG A 85 -13.03 -5.48 9.64
N ILE A 86 -11.99 -4.80 10.03
CA ILE A 86 -11.50 -4.88 11.42
C ILE A 86 -12.48 -4.16 12.32
N GLU A 87 -13.01 -4.86 13.31
CA GLU A 87 -13.89 -4.30 14.33
C GLU A 87 -13.15 -4.04 15.63
N ASN A 88 -12.18 -4.90 15.96
CA ASN A 88 -11.42 -4.83 17.20
C ASN A 88 -9.94 -4.60 16.91
N PRO A 89 -9.33 -3.53 17.47
CA PRO A 89 -7.91 -3.28 17.26
C PRO A 89 -6.97 -4.44 17.59
N ARG A 90 -7.39 -5.36 18.46
CA ARG A 90 -6.59 -6.55 18.77
C ARG A 90 -6.41 -7.47 17.57
N GLU A 91 -7.37 -7.46 16.64
CA GLU A 91 -7.24 -8.23 15.41
C GLU A 91 -6.07 -7.76 14.56
N ILE A 92 -5.75 -6.47 14.64
CA ILE A 92 -4.63 -5.90 13.90
C ILE A 92 -3.30 -6.46 14.42
N GLU A 93 -3.18 -6.61 15.74
CA GLU A 93 -1.97 -7.18 16.35
C GLU A 93 -1.69 -8.59 15.84
N SER A 94 -2.74 -9.38 15.60
CA SER A 94 -2.59 -10.75 15.12
C SER A 94 -2.12 -10.84 13.68
N LEU A 95 -2.17 -9.74 12.90
CA LEU A 95 -1.70 -9.72 11.52
C LEU A 95 -0.18 -9.67 11.39
N GLY A 96 0.54 -9.32 12.47
CA GLY A 96 1.99 -9.24 12.44
C GLY A 96 2.52 -8.13 11.55
N LEU A 97 1.82 -6.99 11.47
CA LEU A 97 2.21 -5.90 10.59
C LEU A 97 3.57 -5.31 10.90
N ASP A 98 4.01 -5.37 12.17
CA ASP A 98 5.31 -4.84 12.57
C ASP A 98 6.45 -5.50 11.81
N GLU A 99 6.33 -6.77 11.48
CA GLU A 99 7.33 -7.47 10.67
C GLU A 99 7.41 -6.88 9.26
N PHE A 100 6.27 -6.52 8.69
CA PHE A 100 6.24 -5.88 7.38
C PHE A 100 6.80 -4.48 7.44
N PHE A 101 6.50 -3.73 8.51
CA PHE A 101 6.99 -2.36 8.66
C PHE A 101 8.51 -2.29 8.81
N SER A 102 9.10 -3.27 9.46
CA SER A 102 10.55 -3.33 9.64
C SER A 102 11.27 -3.98 8.46
N GLY A 103 10.52 -4.56 7.53
CA GLY A 103 11.09 -5.22 6.35
C GLY A 103 11.46 -4.24 5.25
N ASN A 104 11.73 -4.78 4.06
CA ASN A 104 12.17 -4.02 2.91
C ASN A 104 11.09 -3.85 1.85
N SER A 105 9.84 -4.12 2.20
CA SER A 105 8.71 -4.05 1.27
C SER A 105 8.05 -2.68 1.27
N THR A 106 7.35 -2.38 0.20
CA THR A 106 6.38 -1.29 0.18
C THR A 106 5.07 -1.83 0.74
N VAL A 107 4.57 -1.22 1.82
CA VAL A 107 3.34 -1.65 2.48
C VAL A 107 2.23 -0.68 2.12
N LEU A 108 1.18 -1.18 1.48
CA LEU A 108 0.03 -0.38 1.07
C LEU A 108 -1.14 -0.74 1.99
N ILE A 109 -1.64 0.23 2.75
CA ILE A 109 -2.68 0.00 3.75
C ILE A 109 -3.93 0.79 3.40
N GLU A 110 -5.04 0.09 3.13
CA GLU A 110 -6.35 0.69 3.02
C GLU A 110 -7.00 0.72 4.40
N TRP A 111 -7.69 1.82 4.70
CA TRP A 111 -8.31 2.05 6.01
C TRP A 111 -7.28 2.13 7.13
N GLY A 112 -6.16 2.81 6.86
CA GLY A 112 -5.08 2.97 7.83
C GLY A 112 -5.47 3.75 9.08
N GLU A 113 -6.55 4.51 9.05
CA GLU A 113 -7.10 5.20 10.22
C GLU A 113 -7.56 4.23 11.32
N ARG A 114 -7.71 2.95 10.98
CA ARG A 114 -8.04 1.91 11.98
C ARG A 114 -6.83 1.40 12.75
N LEU A 115 -5.63 1.79 12.34
CA LEU A 115 -4.42 1.44 13.10
C LEU A 115 -4.45 2.14 14.45
N PRO A 116 -4.08 1.43 15.55
CA PRO A 116 -4.05 2.05 16.87
C PRO A 116 -2.98 3.12 17.01
N GLN A 117 -1.93 3.03 16.21
CA GLN A 117 -0.83 3.98 16.19
C GLN A 117 -0.35 4.18 14.76
N PRO A 118 0.15 5.37 14.41
CA PRO A 118 0.75 5.57 13.10
C PRO A 118 1.92 4.60 12.89
N PRO A 119 2.07 4.04 11.68
CA PRO A 119 3.20 3.16 11.40
C PRO A 119 4.51 3.93 11.50
N PRO A 120 5.59 3.27 11.94
CA PRO A 120 6.90 3.90 12.00
C PRO A 120 7.55 3.97 10.62
N GLY A 121 8.44 4.92 10.44
CA GLY A 121 9.26 5.03 9.24
C GLY A 121 8.70 5.99 8.21
N ARG A 122 9.13 5.81 6.95
CA ARG A 122 8.71 6.68 5.86
C ARG A 122 7.27 6.39 5.48
N LEU A 123 6.44 7.41 5.61
CA LEU A 123 4.99 7.31 5.40
C LEU A 123 4.57 8.22 4.26
N VAL A 124 3.82 7.66 3.32
CA VAL A 124 3.16 8.42 2.25
C VAL A 124 1.66 8.25 2.43
N ARG A 125 0.95 9.35 2.48
CA ARG A 125 -0.52 9.34 2.58
C ARG A 125 -1.11 9.70 1.23
N ILE A 126 -2.00 8.87 0.73
CA ILE A 126 -2.70 9.09 -0.53
C ILE A 126 -4.19 9.12 -0.26
N ARG A 127 -4.82 10.25 -0.62
CA ARG A 127 -6.26 10.40 -0.48
C ARG A 127 -6.89 10.44 -1.86
N ILE A 128 -7.92 9.60 -2.05
CA ILE A 128 -8.70 9.57 -3.29
C ILE A 128 -10.08 10.10 -2.98
N GLU A 129 -10.46 11.19 -3.62
CA GLU A 129 -11.77 11.82 -3.44
C GLU A 129 -12.57 11.73 -4.74
N THR A 130 -13.86 11.44 -4.61
CA THR A 130 -14.77 11.49 -5.75
C THR A 130 -15.06 12.95 -6.06
N ALA A 131 -14.69 13.40 -7.24
CA ALA A 131 -14.88 14.80 -7.67
C ALA A 131 -16.04 14.96 -8.65
N GLY A 132 -16.65 13.87 -9.09
CA GLY A 132 -17.76 13.83 -10.01
C GLY A 132 -18.05 12.39 -10.36
N GLU A 133 -19.02 12.16 -11.24
CA GLU A 133 -19.41 10.80 -11.60
C GLU A 133 -18.25 9.98 -12.18
N PHE A 134 -17.39 10.63 -12.97
CA PHE A 134 -16.26 9.97 -13.64
C PHE A 134 -14.91 10.54 -13.24
N GLU A 135 -14.87 11.43 -12.26
CA GLU A 135 -13.64 12.12 -11.87
C GLU A 135 -13.21 11.76 -10.46
N ARG A 136 -11.91 11.66 -10.28
CA ARG A 136 -11.28 11.42 -8.98
C ARG A 136 -10.19 12.45 -8.75
N ARG A 137 -10.11 12.92 -7.52
CA ARG A 137 -9.02 13.80 -7.08
C ARG A 137 -8.09 12.98 -6.20
N ILE A 138 -6.82 12.96 -6.56
CA ILE A 138 -5.82 12.21 -5.82
C ILE A 138 -4.83 13.19 -5.19
N VAL A 139 -4.72 13.14 -3.88
CA VAL A 139 -3.79 13.98 -3.11
C VAL A 139 -2.73 13.09 -2.49
N VAL A 140 -1.48 13.40 -2.74
CA VAL A 140 -0.34 12.65 -2.22
C VAL A 140 0.43 13.52 -1.26
N GLU A 141 0.60 13.05 -0.03
CA GLU A 141 1.37 13.73 1.01
C GLU A 141 2.51 12.82 1.48
N ASN A 142 3.72 13.35 1.46
CA ASN A 142 4.85 12.68 2.08
C ASN A 142 4.91 13.10 3.54
N VAL A 143 4.71 12.11 4.43
CA VAL A 143 4.86 12.33 5.85
C VAL A 143 6.13 11.62 6.27
N PHE A 144 7.20 12.40 6.46
CA PHE A 144 8.44 11.83 6.98
C PHE A 144 8.32 11.71 8.49
N GLU A 145 8.53 10.50 9.00
CA GLU A 145 8.74 10.36 10.42
C GLU A 145 10.02 11.13 10.74
N ARG A 146 9.92 12.06 11.69
CA ARG A 146 11.12 12.68 12.21
C ARG A 146 11.88 11.63 13.00
N ALA A 147 13.01 11.24 12.48
CA ALA A 147 13.91 10.34 13.17
C ALA A 147 14.41 11.03 14.44
N GLY A 148 13.70 10.82 15.53
CA GLY A 148 14.09 11.35 16.82
C GLY A 148 14.07 12.89 16.90
N PRO A 149 14.39 13.41 18.06
CA PRO A 149 14.53 14.86 18.19
C PRO A 149 15.72 15.30 17.35
N ALA A 150 15.41 16.04 16.32
CA ALA A 150 16.45 16.69 15.56
C ALA A 150 17.09 17.74 16.45
#